data_8abe17ae6147603c0fcb5ed67fc7434e
#
_entry.id   8abe17ae6147603c0fcb5ed67fc7434e
#
_cell.length_a   1.000
_cell.length_b   1.000
_cell.length_c   1.000
_cell.angle_alpha   90.00
_cell.angle_beta   90.00
_cell.angle_gamma   90.00
#
_symmetry.space_group_name_H-M   'P 1'
#
loop_
_entity.id
_entity.type
_entity.pdbx_description
1 polymer ?
#
loop_
_entity_poly.entity_id
_entity_poly.type
_entity_poly.pdbx_seq_one_letter_code
_entity_poly.pdbx_strand_id
1 'polypeptide(L)'
;ISSAASDVYKRQQEWYDNDEKVIPTTTNLKEYHSFKDMVDYINKEKPDKDWVPTTTLFYMIDENIVGALEIRHELNRRLSNIGGHVGYGVAQSYRGKGYAHILLGEALVYLKKLNVKKVRLTTNPFNFASQKVIKDYEGYEIEPYIKKNGRKVNRYEILSE
;
A
#
# COMPACT_ATOMS: atom_id res chain seq x y z
N ILE A 1 26.38 -1.25 0.03
CA ILE A 1 24.93 -1.18 0.33
C ILE A 1 24.69 0.08 1.12
N SER A 2 23.77 0.90 0.67
CA SER A 2 23.40 2.11 1.39
C SER A 2 22.78 1.75 2.75
N SER A 3 22.87 2.67 3.72
CA SER A 3 22.19 2.53 5.01
C SER A 3 20.69 2.22 4.83
N ALA A 4 20.06 2.81 3.82
CA ALA A 4 18.65 2.56 3.48
C ALA A 4 18.35 1.07 3.19
N ALA A 5 19.21 0.40 2.43
CA ALA A 5 19.05 -1.03 2.13
C ALA A 5 19.11 -1.87 3.41
N SER A 6 20.08 -1.61 4.27
CA SER A 6 20.22 -2.29 5.55
C SER A 6 18.99 -2.08 6.45
N ASP A 7 18.45 -0.86 6.48
CA ASP A 7 17.30 -0.51 7.29
C ASP A 7 16.03 -1.19 6.79
N VAL A 8 15.84 -1.30 5.46
CA VAL A 8 14.71 -2.04 4.88
C VAL A 8 14.77 -3.51 5.26
N TYR A 9 15.94 -4.16 5.10
CA TYR A 9 16.12 -5.56 5.51
C TYR A 9 15.78 -5.78 6.98
N LYS A 10 16.35 -4.95 7.85
CA LYS A 10 16.13 -5.03 9.28
C LYS A 10 14.66 -4.85 9.65
N ARG A 11 13.98 -3.89 9.01
CA ARG A 11 12.58 -3.61 9.29
C ARG A 11 11.65 -4.71 8.80
N GLN A 12 11.92 -5.26 7.64
CA GLN A 12 11.10 -6.33 7.09
C GLN A 12 11.21 -7.63 7.87
N GLN A 13 12.28 -7.82 8.64
CA GLN A 13 12.40 -8.98 9.53
C GLN A 13 11.24 -9.07 10.54
N GLU A 14 10.71 -7.92 10.97
CA GLU A 14 9.53 -7.91 11.87
C GLU A 14 8.31 -8.60 11.26
N TRP A 15 8.10 -8.44 9.94
CA TRP A 15 7.00 -9.09 9.23
C TRP A 15 7.21 -10.61 9.20
N TYR A 16 8.42 -11.04 8.89
CA TYR A 16 8.75 -12.48 8.82
C TYR A 16 8.67 -13.16 10.18
N ASP A 17 9.13 -12.48 11.23
CA ASP A 17 9.09 -12.99 12.60
C ASP A 17 7.66 -13.20 13.11
N ASN A 18 6.70 -12.47 12.54
CA ASN A 18 5.27 -12.61 12.85
C ASN A 18 4.50 -13.47 11.85
N ASP A 19 5.20 -14.13 10.94
CA ASP A 19 4.57 -14.92 9.87
C ASP A 19 3.60 -14.10 9.01
N GLU A 20 3.93 -12.81 8.81
CA GLU A 20 3.14 -11.89 8.00
C GLU A 20 3.82 -11.62 6.65
N LYS A 21 2.99 -11.33 5.64
CA LYS A 21 3.49 -10.87 4.35
C LYS A 21 3.85 -9.39 4.43
N VAL A 22 5.01 -9.03 3.87
CA VAL A 22 5.39 -7.61 3.74
C VAL A 22 4.38 -6.89 2.85
N ILE A 23 3.88 -5.76 3.30
CA ILE A 23 2.93 -4.91 2.57
C ILE A 23 3.53 -3.51 2.41
N PRO A 24 3.53 -2.91 1.25
CA PRO A 24 3.11 -3.47 -0.06
C PRO A 24 4.02 -4.63 -0.52
N THR A 25 3.44 -5.63 -1.17
CA THR A 25 4.16 -6.85 -1.56
C THR A 25 5.33 -6.56 -2.52
N THR A 26 5.23 -5.51 -3.33
CA THR A 26 6.30 -5.08 -4.23
C THR A 26 7.56 -4.61 -3.50
N THR A 27 7.46 -4.29 -2.22
CA THR A 27 8.61 -3.88 -1.40
C THR A 27 9.27 -5.05 -0.68
N ASN A 28 8.80 -6.27 -0.85
CA ASN A 28 9.34 -7.44 -0.17
C ASN A 28 10.73 -7.79 -0.74
N LEU A 29 11.79 -7.50 0.00
CA LEU A 29 13.16 -7.69 -0.46
C LEU A 29 13.53 -9.13 -0.78
N LYS A 30 12.85 -10.12 -0.17
CA LYS A 30 13.08 -11.54 -0.47
C LYS A 30 12.74 -11.93 -1.90
N GLU A 31 11.93 -11.12 -2.60
CA GLU A 31 11.54 -11.35 -3.98
C GLU A 31 12.59 -10.82 -4.99
N TYR A 32 13.66 -10.20 -4.50
CA TYR A 32 14.69 -9.57 -5.33
C TYR A 32 16.08 -10.04 -4.92
N HIS A 33 17.04 -9.97 -5.86
CA HIS A 33 18.44 -10.29 -5.56
C HIS A 33 19.12 -9.25 -4.67
N SER A 34 18.67 -7.98 -4.77
CA SER A 34 19.22 -6.87 -4.00
C SER A 34 18.21 -5.74 -3.84
N PHE A 35 18.52 -4.81 -2.94
CA PHE A 35 17.74 -3.57 -2.80
C PHE A 35 17.73 -2.75 -4.09
N LYS A 36 18.88 -2.68 -4.78
CA LYS A 36 18.98 -2.00 -6.07
C LYS A 36 18.04 -2.62 -7.10
N ASP A 37 17.98 -3.94 -7.18
CA ASP A 37 17.09 -4.64 -8.11
C ASP A 37 15.62 -4.35 -7.80
N MET A 38 15.26 -4.25 -6.53
CA MET A 38 13.92 -3.86 -6.12
C MET A 38 13.60 -2.44 -6.60
N VAL A 39 14.50 -1.49 -6.36
CA VAL A 39 14.31 -0.09 -6.78
C VAL A 39 14.20 0.02 -8.30
N ASP A 40 15.08 -0.66 -9.02
CA ASP A 40 15.06 -0.68 -10.49
C ASP A 40 13.75 -1.27 -11.01
N TYR A 41 13.28 -2.36 -10.41
CA TYR A 41 12.01 -2.99 -10.77
C TYR A 41 10.82 -2.05 -10.52
N ILE A 42 10.75 -1.42 -9.37
CA ILE A 42 9.64 -0.52 -8.99
C ILE A 42 9.58 0.68 -9.94
N ASN A 43 10.72 1.23 -10.32
CA ASN A 43 10.81 2.43 -11.16
C ASN A 43 10.64 2.15 -12.66
N LYS A 44 10.58 0.90 -13.06
CA LYS A 44 10.52 0.52 -14.47
C LYS A 44 9.07 0.30 -14.92
N GLU A 45 8.71 0.90 -16.05
CA GLU A 45 7.47 0.58 -16.75
C GLU A 45 7.48 -0.90 -17.18
N LYS A 46 6.35 -1.59 -16.93
CA LYS A 46 6.21 -3.01 -17.26
C LYS A 46 5.50 -3.16 -18.61
N PRO A 47 5.89 -4.15 -19.43
CA PRO A 47 5.20 -4.41 -20.68
C PRO A 47 3.83 -5.06 -20.51
N ASP A 48 3.45 -5.42 -19.29
CA ASP A 48 2.15 -6.01 -18.96
C ASP A 48 1.04 -5.00 -19.29
N LYS A 49 0.05 -5.42 -20.08
CA LYS A 49 -1.11 -4.61 -20.42
C LYS A 49 -1.94 -4.17 -19.21
N ASP A 50 -1.82 -4.89 -18.11
CA ASP A 50 -2.52 -4.58 -16.85
C ASP A 50 -1.69 -3.72 -15.91
N TRP A 51 -0.47 -3.33 -16.32
CA TRP A 51 0.36 -2.42 -15.54
C TRP A 51 -0.20 -1.00 -15.55
N VAL A 52 -0.13 -0.34 -14.41
CA VAL A 52 -0.48 1.08 -14.26
C VAL A 52 0.69 1.84 -13.64
N PRO A 53 0.85 3.14 -13.95
CA PRO A 53 1.85 3.97 -13.28
C PRO A 53 1.66 3.93 -11.76
N THR A 54 2.76 3.72 -11.04
CA THR A 54 2.73 3.50 -9.60
C THR A 54 3.92 4.20 -8.94
N THR A 55 3.69 4.80 -7.79
CA THR A 55 4.72 5.42 -6.95
C THR A 55 4.81 4.66 -5.63
N THR A 56 6.03 4.31 -5.24
CA THR A 56 6.30 3.64 -3.95
C THR A 56 7.11 4.58 -3.07
N LEU A 57 6.64 4.80 -1.84
CA LEU A 57 7.28 5.65 -0.85
C LEU A 57 7.52 4.87 0.44
N PHE A 58 8.68 5.07 1.05
CA PHE A 58 8.97 4.61 2.39
C PHE A 58 8.78 5.78 3.36
N TYR A 59 8.07 5.54 4.45
CA TYR A 59 7.89 6.53 5.50
C TYR A 59 8.96 6.32 6.57
N MET A 60 9.73 7.39 6.84
CA MET A 60 10.88 7.31 7.74
C MET A 60 10.72 8.29 8.89
N ILE A 61 11.10 7.85 10.10
CA ILE A 61 11.20 8.70 11.29
C ILE A 61 12.59 8.45 11.88
N ASP A 62 13.38 9.51 12.06
CA ASP A 62 14.73 9.44 12.64
C ASP A 62 15.57 8.32 11.99
N GLU A 63 15.58 8.29 10.66
CA GLU A 63 16.29 7.29 9.85
C GLU A 63 15.76 5.87 9.96
N ASN A 64 14.65 5.65 10.69
CA ASN A 64 14.00 4.34 10.76
C ASN A 64 12.84 4.26 9.77
N ILE A 65 12.74 3.16 9.04
CA ILE A 65 11.60 2.88 8.17
C ILE A 65 10.44 2.39 9.03
N VAL A 66 9.36 3.16 9.02
CA VAL A 66 8.14 2.86 9.79
C VAL A 66 7.15 2.06 8.98
N GLY A 67 7.07 2.35 7.69
CA GLY A 67 6.14 1.70 6.79
C GLY A 67 6.41 2.07 5.34
N ALA A 68 5.58 1.55 4.47
CA ALA A 68 5.66 1.80 3.04
C ALA A 68 4.28 2.03 2.44
N LEU A 69 4.25 2.77 1.35
CA LEU A 69 3.05 3.22 0.67
C LEU A 69 3.23 2.99 -0.83
N GLU A 70 2.24 2.36 -1.44
CA GLU A 70 2.16 2.20 -2.89
C GLU A 70 0.94 2.96 -3.40
N ILE A 71 1.18 3.87 -4.35
CA ILE A 71 0.15 4.72 -4.92
C ILE A 71 0.03 4.41 -6.41
N ARG A 72 -1.10 3.85 -6.81
CA ARG A 72 -1.42 3.57 -8.21
C ARG A 72 -2.14 4.78 -8.79
N HIS A 73 -1.58 5.34 -9.86
CA HIS A 73 -2.05 6.61 -10.42
C HIS A 73 -3.41 6.50 -11.10
N GLU A 74 -3.74 5.31 -11.55
CA GLU A 74 -5.01 5.00 -12.21
C GLU A 74 -5.44 3.58 -11.89
N LEU A 75 -6.68 3.24 -12.20
CA LEU A 75 -7.20 1.89 -12.01
C LEU A 75 -7.46 1.23 -13.35
N ASN A 76 -7.17 -0.06 -13.40
CA ASN A 76 -7.70 -0.98 -14.37
C ASN A 76 -8.82 -1.82 -13.73
N ARG A 77 -9.41 -2.74 -14.48
CA ARG A 77 -10.50 -3.59 -13.99
C ARG A 77 -10.08 -4.40 -12.76
N ARG A 78 -8.89 -5.00 -12.79
CA ARG A 78 -8.36 -5.81 -11.69
C ARG A 78 -8.20 -4.98 -10.41
N LEU A 79 -7.56 -3.83 -10.53
CA LEU A 79 -7.30 -2.94 -9.39
C LEU A 79 -8.58 -2.30 -8.83
N SER A 80 -9.58 -2.06 -9.68
CA SER A 80 -10.89 -1.59 -9.22
C SER A 80 -11.57 -2.58 -8.28
N ASN A 81 -11.32 -3.87 -8.48
CA ASN A 81 -11.89 -4.94 -7.67
C ASN A 81 -11.03 -5.29 -6.45
N ILE A 82 -9.72 -5.34 -6.64
CA ILE A 82 -8.76 -5.75 -5.60
C ILE A 82 -7.53 -4.85 -5.70
N GLY A 83 -7.20 -4.18 -4.61
CA GLY A 83 -6.02 -3.33 -4.50
C GLY A 83 -6.32 -1.84 -4.47
N GLY A 84 -7.17 -1.36 -5.37
CA GLY A 84 -7.48 0.08 -5.46
C GLY A 84 -6.28 0.94 -5.80
N HIS A 85 -6.36 2.23 -5.47
CA HIS A 85 -5.28 3.21 -5.69
C HIS A 85 -4.16 3.12 -4.65
N VAL A 86 -4.44 2.60 -3.46
CA VAL A 86 -3.51 2.71 -2.33
C VAL A 86 -3.31 1.38 -1.64
N GLY A 87 -2.05 0.98 -1.50
CA GLY A 87 -1.64 -0.09 -0.61
C GLY A 87 -0.64 0.45 0.40
N TYR A 88 -0.80 0.14 1.67
CA TYR A 88 0.15 0.55 2.69
C TYR A 88 0.33 -0.53 3.76
N GLY A 89 1.48 -0.48 4.41
CA GLY A 89 1.76 -1.34 5.54
C GLY A 89 2.64 -0.63 6.55
N VAL A 90 2.41 -0.91 7.82
CA VAL A 90 3.17 -0.37 8.95
C VAL A 90 3.88 -1.51 9.65
N ALA A 91 5.17 -1.35 9.94
CA ALA A 91 5.94 -2.34 10.68
C ALA A 91 5.34 -2.54 12.08
N GLN A 92 5.37 -3.78 12.56
CA GLN A 92 4.67 -4.18 13.79
C GLN A 92 5.02 -3.27 14.99
N SER A 93 6.30 -2.97 15.19
CA SER A 93 6.74 -2.14 16.31
C SER A 93 6.23 -0.70 16.28
N TYR A 94 5.66 -0.27 15.16
CA TYR A 94 5.11 1.08 14.98
C TYR A 94 3.58 1.10 14.86
N ARG A 95 2.91 -0.04 14.98
CA ARG A 95 1.44 -0.12 14.92
C ARG A 95 0.78 0.46 16.15
N GLY A 96 -0.48 0.89 15.98
CA GLY A 96 -1.25 1.49 17.08
C GLY A 96 -0.83 2.90 17.45
N LYS A 97 -0.05 3.58 16.62
CA LYS A 97 0.51 4.92 16.87
C LYS A 97 0.06 5.98 15.84
N GLY A 98 -0.89 5.64 14.97
CA GLY A 98 -1.44 6.58 13.98
C GLY A 98 -0.68 6.66 12.67
N TYR A 99 0.34 5.85 12.42
CA TYR A 99 1.12 5.93 11.19
C TYR A 99 0.34 5.51 9.93
N ALA A 100 -0.59 4.57 10.06
CA ALA A 100 -1.45 4.22 8.93
C ALA A 100 -2.30 5.40 8.45
N HIS A 101 -2.79 6.24 9.37
CA HIS A 101 -3.50 7.49 9.05
C HIS A 101 -2.60 8.46 8.30
N ILE A 102 -1.34 8.59 8.71
CA ILE A 102 -0.36 9.46 8.05
C ILE A 102 -0.10 8.94 6.63
N LEU A 103 0.12 7.65 6.45
CA LEU A 103 0.38 7.06 5.14
C LEU A 103 -0.80 7.26 4.19
N LEU A 104 -2.02 6.99 4.64
CA LEU A 104 -3.20 7.21 3.81
C LEU A 104 -3.38 8.71 3.49
N GLY A 105 -3.16 9.59 4.47
CA GLY A 105 -3.21 11.04 4.24
C GLY A 105 -2.23 11.51 3.17
N GLU A 106 -0.99 11.03 3.19
CA GLU A 106 0.01 11.32 2.17
C GLU A 106 -0.42 10.83 0.78
N ALA A 107 -0.99 9.62 0.72
CA ALA A 107 -1.50 9.07 -0.54
C ALA A 107 -2.64 9.93 -1.11
N LEU A 108 -3.55 10.39 -0.27
CA LEU A 108 -4.67 11.24 -0.69
C LEU A 108 -4.18 12.57 -1.24
N VAL A 109 -3.18 13.19 -0.60
CA VAL A 109 -2.56 14.43 -1.10
C VAL A 109 -1.92 14.20 -2.47
N TYR A 110 -1.19 13.11 -2.61
CA TYR A 110 -0.53 12.75 -3.87
C TYR A 110 -1.54 12.54 -5.01
N LEU A 111 -2.58 11.76 -4.74
CA LEU A 111 -3.62 11.45 -5.73
C LEU A 111 -4.44 12.69 -6.11
N LYS A 112 -4.66 13.59 -5.17
CA LYS A 112 -5.31 14.88 -5.46
C LYS A 112 -4.52 15.69 -6.48
N LYS A 113 -3.19 15.73 -6.35
CA LYS A 113 -2.31 16.41 -7.32
C LYS A 113 -2.37 15.77 -8.70
N LEU A 114 -2.70 14.48 -8.78
CA LEU A 114 -2.90 13.76 -10.04
C LEU A 114 -4.34 13.88 -10.58
N ASN A 115 -5.19 14.68 -9.95
CA ASN A 115 -6.61 14.88 -10.30
C ASN A 115 -7.46 13.61 -10.18
N VAL A 116 -7.09 12.69 -9.31
CA VAL A 116 -7.93 11.53 -8.98
C VAL A 116 -9.03 11.99 -8.03
N LYS A 117 -10.28 11.99 -8.50
CA LYS A 117 -11.43 12.53 -7.76
C LYS A 117 -12.05 11.51 -6.79
N LYS A 118 -11.97 10.25 -7.12
CA LYS A 118 -12.47 9.15 -6.29
C LYS A 118 -11.33 8.17 -6.04
N VAL A 119 -10.87 8.12 -4.80
CA VAL A 119 -9.79 7.21 -4.42
C VAL A 119 -10.43 5.89 -3.96
N ARG A 120 -10.14 4.82 -4.70
CA ARG A 120 -10.60 3.48 -4.37
C ARG A 120 -9.62 2.80 -3.42
N LEU A 121 -10.18 2.19 -2.35
CA LEU A 121 -9.41 1.32 -1.44
C LEU A 121 -10.13 -0.01 -1.29
N THR A 122 -9.38 -1.05 -1.02
CA THR A 122 -9.94 -2.38 -0.76
C THR A 122 -9.33 -2.96 0.51
N THR A 123 -10.11 -3.75 1.23
CA THR A 123 -9.65 -4.43 2.43
C THR A 123 -10.22 -5.83 2.50
N ASN A 124 -9.49 -6.69 3.23
CA ASN A 124 -10.08 -7.93 3.73
C ASN A 124 -11.18 -7.56 4.75
N PRO A 125 -12.34 -8.26 4.77
CA PRO A 125 -13.41 -7.98 5.72
C PRO A 125 -13.01 -8.03 7.20
N PHE A 126 -11.93 -8.72 7.52
CA PHE A 126 -11.41 -8.83 8.90
C PHE A 126 -10.31 -7.80 9.21
N ASN A 127 -9.92 -6.97 8.26
CA ASN A 127 -8.93 -5.92 8.49
C ASN A 127 -9.60 -4.67 9.07
N PHE A 128 -9.99 -4.77 10.34
CA PHE A 128 -10.71 -3.69 11.03
C PHE A 128 -9.87 -2.42 11.20
N ALA A 129 -8.56 -2.58 11.38
CA ALA A 129 -7.65 -1.45 11.49
C ALA A 129 -7.66 -0.57 10.23
N SER A 130 -7.55 -1.19 9.05
CA SER A 130 -7.61 -0.48 7.77
C SER A 130 -8.98 0.15 7.52
N GLN A 131 -10.04 -0.56 7.85
CA GLN A 131 -11.41 -0.05 7.71
C GLN A 131 -11.62 1.20 8.56
N LYS A 132 -11.09 1.22 9.78
CA LYS A 132 -11.18 2.39 10.66
C LYS A 132 -10.44 3.59 10.07
N VAL A 133 -9.23 3.39 9.57
CA VAL A 133 -8.45 4.46 8.94
C VAL A 133 -9.20 5.06 7.75
N ILE A 134 -9.76 4.21 6.90
CA ILE A 134 -10.55 4.65 5.73
C ILE A 134 -11.77 5.46 6.17
N LYS A 135 -12.49 5.01 7.19
CA LYS A 135 -13.65 5.71 7.72
C LYS A 135 -13.27 7.06 8.35
N ASP A 136 -12.13 7.14 9.01
CA ASP A 136 -11.64 8.39 9.60
C ASP A 136 -11.34 9.46 8.52
N TYR A 137 -11.10 9.03 7.27
CA TYR A 137 -10.99 9.92 6.11
C TYR A 137 -12.30 10.04 5.33
N GLU A 138 -13.43 9.77 5.97
CA GLU A 138 -14.77 9.86 5.38
C GLU A 138 -14.99 8.91 4.20
N GLY A 139 -14.24 7.83 4.16
CA GLY A 139 -14.43 6.77 3.17
C GLY A 139 -15.76 6.05 3.38
N TYR A 140 -16.45 5.79 2.28
CA TYR A 140 -17.72 5.07 2.32
C TYR A 140 -17.63 3.75 1.56
N GLU A 141 -18.38 2.76 2.03
CA GLU A 141 -18.41 1.46 1.38
C GLU A 141 -19.19 1.54 0.07
N ILE A 142 -18.67 0.84 -0.92
CA ILE A 142 -19.37 0.53 -2.15
C ILE A 142 -19.60 -0.98 -2.22
N GLU A 143 -20.28 -1.46 -3.26
CA GLU A 143 -20.54 -2.88 -3.41
C GLU A 143 -19.25 -3.70 -3.32
N PRO A 144 -19.20 -4.75 -2.47
CA PRO A 144 -18.01 -5.57 -2.36
C PRO A 144 -17.76 -6.38 -3.62
N TYR A 145 -16.52 -6.77 -3.83
CA TYR A 145 -16.16 -7.70 -4.88
C TYR A 145 -16.09 -9.12 -4.30
N ILE A 146 -16.69 -10.07 -5.01
CA ILE A 146 -16.64 -11.48 -4.64
C ILE A 146 -15.67 -12.19 -5.58
N LYS A 147 -14.60 -12.73 -5.01
CA LYS A 147 -13.61 -13.52 -5.76
C LYS A 147 -14.24 -14.82 -6.26
N LYS A 148 -13.57 -15.46 -7.23
CA LYS A 148 -13.99 -16.77 -7.77
C LYS A 148 -14.11 -17.85 -6.68
N ASN A 149 -13.27 -17.78 -5.63
CA ASN A 149 -13.31 -18.70 -4.48
C ASN A 149 -14.39 -18.36 -3.44
N GLY A 150 -15.24 -17.36 -3.71
CA GLY A 150 -16.30 -16.92 -2.82
C GLY A 150 -15.86 -15.93 -1.74
N ARG A 151 -14.57 -15.63 -1.61
CA ARG A 151 -14.09 -14.68 -0.61
C ARG A 151 -14.48 -13.25 -0.99
N LYS A 152 -14.91 -12.51 0.02
CA LYS A 152 -15.33 -11.12 -0.11
C LYS A 152 -14.14 -10.18 0.01
N VAL A 153 -14.13 -9.14 -0.84
CA VAL A 153 -13.22 -7.99 -0.75
C VAL A 153 -14.08 -6.77 -0.50
N ASN A 154 -13.89 -6.10 0.62
CA ASN A 154 -14.58 -4.84 0.90
C ASN A 154 -13.95 -3.73 0.07
N ARG A 155 -14.82 -2.88 -0.51
CA ARG A 155 -14.37 -1.76 -1.34
C ARG A 155 -14.92 -0.46 -0.81
N TYR A 156 -14.10 0.58 -0.89
CA TYR A 156 -14.40 1.92 -0.38
C TYR A 156 -14.01 2.96 -1.39
N GLU A 157 -14.64 4.12 -1.29
CA GLU A 157 -14.22 5.32 -2.01
C GLU A 157 -14.06 6.48 -1.04
N ILE A 158 -13.02 7.28 -1.26
CA ILE A 158 -12.80 8.54 -0.58
C ILE A 158 -12.83 9.62 -1.65
N LEU A 159 -13.69 10.62 -1.48
CA LEU A 159 -13.80 11.73 -2.41
C LEU A 159 -12.67 12.74 -2.16
N SER A 160 -12.02 13.16 -3.23
CA SER A 160 -11.03 14.22 -3.18
C SER A 160 -11.74 15.55 -3.48
N GLU A 161 -11.76 16.41 -2.49
CA GLU A 161 -12.31 17.77 -2.64
C GLU A 161 -11.30 18.77 -3.18
#